data_bf1d64dde80a6bd37b0ca5b523f1855f
#
_entry.id   bf1d64dde80a6bd37b0ca5b523f1855f
#
_cell.length_a   1.000
_cell.length_b   1.000
_cell.length_c   1.000
_cell.angle_alpha   90.00
_cell.angle_beta   90.00
_cell.angle_gamma   90.00
#
_symmetry.space_group_name_H-M   'P 1'
#
loop_
_entity.id
_entity.type
_entity.pdbx_description
1 polymer ?
#
loop_
_entity_poly.entity_id
_entity_poly.type
_entity_poly.pdbx_seq_one_letter_code
_entity_poly.pdbx_strand_id
1 'polypeptide(L)'
;VHDDSLWNKPSVRQALGEALAFLTGDRWALSFVRRQHDVVEVGPRKLDLSIPDKIIMPYSDGLDSRAVAALVAAKENGGLVRVRLGTKGADTKGTPRKQRRFTAVPFDVKLGKRQRVESSARSRGFKFAMITGIAAQLAKVDRIVVTESGQGALGPIIASSGQIYPDYRVHPAFTQRIEKLFAAMGKSVPTYEYPRIWYTKGETLAAAHALEAAPTWHDTRSCWQDSRRVSFGGRRRQCGICAACMLRRMSMHTAGIVEASDEYIWENLGARDIHGGTVKG
;
A
#
# COMPACT_ATOMS: atom_id res chain seq x y z
N VAL A 1 -19.62 16.53 0.06
CA VAL A 1 -18.62 16.88 1.10
C VAL A 1 -19.30 17.59 2.26
N HIS A 2 -18.66 17.63 3.46
CA HIS A 2 -19.18 18.35 4.61
C HIS A 2 -18.92 19.85 4.49
N ASP A 3 -17.72 20.20 4.12
CA ASP A 3 -17.25 21.57 3.94
C ASP A 3 -17.01 21.81 2.45
N ASP A 4 -18.04 22.24 1.76
CA ASP A 4 -17.97 22.54 0.35
C ASP A 4 -17.19 23.82 0.08
N SER A 5 -17.15 24.75 1.02
CA SER A 5 -16.38 25.99 0.92
C SER A 5 -14.88 25.71 0.87
N LEU A 6 -14.39 24.79 1.70
CA LEU A 6 -12.99 24.35 1.69
C LEU A 6 -12.64 23.64 0.38
N TRP A 7 -13.47 22.67 -0.01
CA TRP A 7 -13.19 21.84 -1.19
C TRP A 7 -13.32 22.59 -2.52
N ASN A 8 -14.12 23.64 -2.56
CA ASN A 8 -14.25 24.49 -3.74
C ASN A 8 -13.22 25.63 -3.82
N LYS A 9 -12.35 25.80 -2.81
CA LYS A 9 -11.23 26.76 -2.94
C LYS A 9 -10.40 26.43 -4.18
N PRO A 10 -10.04 27.42 -5.01
CA PRO A 10 -9.27 27.19 -6.23
C PRO A 10 -7.97 26.42 -5.97
N SER A 11 -7.23 26.81 -4.91
CA SER A 11 -5.98 26.14 -4.52
C SER A 11 -6.16 24.66 -4.15
N VAL A 12 -7.25 24.31 -3.44
CA VAL A 12 -7.55 22.93 -3.04
C VAL A 12 -7.95 22.10 -4.26
N ARG A 13 -8.82 22.65 -5.12
CA ARG A 13 -9.25 21.98 -6.36
C ARG A 13 -8.09 21.73 -7.30
N GLN A 14 -7.21 22.72 -7.46
CA GLN A 14 -6.01 22.59 -8.29
C GLN A 14 -5.07 21.51 -7.73
N ALA A 15 -4.70 21.59 -6.46
CA ALA A 15 -3.79 20.63 -5.84
C ALA A 15 -4.33 19.19 -5.89
N LEU A 16 -5.64 19.01 -5.66
CA LEU A 16 -6.29 17.71 -5.78
C LEU A 16 -6.29 17.21 -7.23
N GLY A 17 -6.64 18.09 -8.19
CA GLY A 17 -6.62 17.76 -9.62
C GLY A 17 -5.24 17.34 -10.11
N GLU A 18 -4.19 18.07 -9.71
CA GLU A 18 -2.80 17.75 -10.03
C GLU A 18 -2.34 16.42 -9.45
N ALA A 19 -2.70 16.12 -8.19
CA ALA A 19 -2.38 14.85 -7.55
C ALA A 19 -3.07 13.67 -8.24
N LEU A 20 -4.35 13.80 -8.57
CA LEU A 20 -5.12 12.77 -9.25
C LEU A 20 -4.66 12.58 -10.70
N ALA A 21 -4.42 13.66 -11.43
CA ALA A 21 -3.94 13.60 -12.81
C ALA A 21 -2.56 12.92 -12.90
N PHE A 22 -1.64 13.28 -12.00
CA PHE A 22 -0.33 12.62 -11.93
C PHE A 22 -0.44 11.14 -11.61
N LEU A 23 -1.34 10.77 -10.69
CA LEU A 23 -1.49 9.38 -10.28
C LEU A 23 -2.14 8.50 -11.35
N THR A 24 -3.09 9.03 -12.10
CA THR A 24 -3.93 8.23 -13.00
C THR A 24 -3.68 8.46 -14.49
N GLY A 25 -3.04 9.57 -14.86
CA GLY A 25 -2.91 10.02 -16.25
C GLY A 25 -4.19 10.62 -16.82
N ASP A 26 -5.26 10.71 -16.03
CA ASP A 26 -6.56 11.21 -16.49
C ASP A 26 -6.70 12.72 -16.28
N ARG A 27 -7.62 13.34 -17.03
CA ARG A 27 -8.07 14.72 -16.79
C ARG A 27 -9.25 14.70 -15.82
N TRP A 28 -9.14 15.47 -14.74
CA TRP A 28 -10.14 15.51 -13.69
C TRP A 28 -10.88 16.84 -13.68
N ALA A 29 -12.19 16.78 -13.89
CA ALA A 29 -13.12 17.89 -13.66
C ALA A 29 -13.79 17.67 -12.28
N LEU A 30 -13.45 18.51 -11.31
CA LEU A 30 -13.88 18.33 -9.92
C LEU A 30 -14.92 19.41 -9.55
N SER A 31 -16.06 18.96 -9.03
CA SER A 31 -17.06 19.84 -8.41
C SER A 31 -17.48 19.23 -7.06
N PHE A 32 -17.64 20.06 -6.06
CA PHE A 32 -18.00 19.61 -4.72
C PHE A 32 -19.33 20.24 -4.31
N VAL A 33 -20.28 19.40 -3.93
CA VAL A 33 -21.58 19.80 -3.42
C VAL A 33 -21.69 19.44 -1.95
N ARG A 34 -22.36 20.28 -1.19
CA ARG A 34 -22.60 20.03 0.23
C ARG A 34 -23.45 18.79 0.41
N ARG A 35 -23.07 17.97 1.38
CA ARG A 35 -23.83 16.79 1.77
C ARG A 35 -25.18 17.22 2.35
N GLN A 36 -26.26 16.61 1.87
CA GLN A 36 -27.62 16.94 2.29
C GLN A 36 -28.09 16.15 3.53
N HIS A 37 -27.44 15.04 3.84
CA HIS A 37 -27.82 14.16 4.95
C HIS A 37 -26.78 14.21 6.06
N ASP A 38 -27.24 14.12 7.30
CA ASP A 38 -26.37 14.04 8.45
C ASP A 38 -25.45 12.81 8.40
N VAL A 39 -24.30 12.94 9.01
CA VAL A 39 -23.38 11.82 9.16
C VAL A 39 -23.97 10.90 10.21
N VAL A 40 -24.14 9.64 9.87
CA VAL A 40 -24.28 8.62 10.88
C VAL A 40 -22.94 8.58 11.62
N GLU A 41 -22.90 9.12 12.83
CA GLU A 41 -21.73 9.00 13.68
C GLU A 41 -21.43 7.53 13.87
N VAL A 42 -20.34 7.11 13.30
CA VAL A 42 -19.75 5.81 13.65
C VAL A 42 -19.29 5.99 15.09
N GLY A 43 -19.98 5.37 16.02
CA GLY A 43 -19.73 5.53 17.45
C GLY A 43 -18.25 5.43 17.81
N PRO A 44 -17.81 5.98 18.95
CA PRO A 44 -16.40 6.23 19.24
C PRO A 44 -15.63 4.93 19.33
N ARG A 45 -15.11 4.46 18.20
CA ARG A 45 -13.99 3.53 18.21
C ARG A 45 -12.79 4.36 18.62
N LYS A 46 -12.35 4.19 19.86
CA LYS A 46 -11.15 4.85 20.37
C LYS A 46 -9.97 4.45 19.48
N LEU A 47 -9.57 5.34 18.60
CA LEU A 47 -8.29 5.23 17.91
C LEU A 47 -7.21 5.46 18.95
N ASP A 48 -6.51 4.41 19.33
CA ASP A 48 -5.37 4.53 20.24
C ASP A 48 -4.17 5.12 19.49
N LEU A 49 -4.14 6.44 19.45
CA LEU A 49 -3.08 7.21 18.80
C LEU A 49 -2.02 7.70 19.80
N SER A 50 -2.10 7.28 21.06
CA SER A 50 -1.17 7.66 22.11
C SER A 50 0.13 6.86 22.03
N ILE A 51 0.95 7.13 21.03
CA ILE A 51 2.27 6.52 20.86
C ILE A 51 3.31 7.61 20.96
N PRO A 52 4.26 7.55 21.89
CA PRO A 52 5.41 8.45 21.90
C PRO A 52 6.32 8.13 20.70
N ASP A 53 7.05 9.10 20.21
CA ASP A 53 8.04 8.97 19.12
C ASP A 53 7.46 8.32 17.84
N LYS A 54 6.74 9.12 17.11
CA LYS A 54 5.71 8.61 16.21
C LYS A 54 6.15 8.65 14.76
N ILE A 55 6.19 7.48 14.17
CA ILE A 55 6.24 7.33 12.73
C ILE A 55 4.96 6.65 12.28
N ILE A 56 4.35 7.18 11.22
CA ILE A 56 3.20 6.56 10.60
C ILE A 56 3.61 5.93 9.29
N MET A 57 3.05 4.76 8.96
CA MET A 57 3.25 4.14 7.66
C MET A 57 1.97 3.51 7.12
N PRO A 58 1.71 3.61 5.81
CA PRO A 58 0.70 2.79 5.15
C PRO A 58 1.14 1.32 5.19
N TYR A 59 0.26 0.43 5.60
CA TYR A 59 0.61 -0.98 5.81
C TYR A 59 -0.35 -1.90 5.08
N SER A 60 0.15 -2.58 4.04
CA SER A 60 -0.62 -3.53 3.24
C SER A 60 -0.50 -4.99 3.67
N ASP A 61 0.44 -5.28 4.57
CA ASP A 61 0.82 -6.64 4.96
C ASP A 61 1.46 -7.48 3.84
N GLY A 62 1.93 -6.81 2.79
CA GLY A 62 2.73 -7.40 1.72
C GLY A 62 4.23 -7.43 2.04
N LEU A 63 5.04 -7.99 1.15
CA LEU A 63 6.49 -8.13 1.33
C LEU A 63 7.16 -6.81 1.71
N ASP A 64 6.98 -5.76 0.91
CA ASP A 64 7.64 -4.47 1.14
C ASP A 64 7.21 -3.86 2.47
N SER A 65 5.90 -3.84 2.75
CA SER A 65 5.41 -3.25 3.98
C SER A 65 5.88 -3.99 5.23
N ARG A 66 6.06 -5.32 5.17
CA ARG A 66 6.64 -6.09 6.28
C ARG A 66 8.12 -5.81 6.44
N ALA A 67 8.88 -5.81 5.34
CA ALA A 67 10.31 -5.56 5.37
C ALA A 67 10.64 -4.17 5.91
N VAL A 68 10.01 -3.12 5.35
CA VAL A 68 10.26 -1.75 5.78
C VAL A 68 9.76 -1.52 7.21
N ALA A 69 8.60 -2.11 7.60
CA ALA A 69 8.11 -2.00 8.97
C ALA A 69 9.07 -2.63 9.99
N ALA A 70 9.66 -3.78 9.67
CA ALA A 70 10.65 -4.44 10.54
C ALA A 70 11.91 -3.59 10.68
N LEU A 71 12.45 -3.08 9.56
CA LEU A 71 13.63 -2.22 9.56
C LEU A 71 13.42 -0.91 10.33
N VAL A 72 12.27 -0.27 10.15
CA VAL A 72 11.92 0.96 10.86
C VAL A 72 11.71 0.67 12.35
N ALA A 73 10.99 -0.40 12.70
CA ALA A 73 10.76 -0.78 14.09
C ALA A 73 12.06 -1.10 14.84
N ALA A 74 13.01 -1.74 14.16
CA ALA A 74 14.33 -2.01 14.73
C ALA A 74 15.14 -0.73 14.97
N LYS A 75 15.06 0.23 14.04
CA LYS A 75 15.76 1.52 14.16
C LYS A 75 15.14 2.45 15.21
N GLU A 76 13.83 2.51 15.28
CA GLU A 76 13.08 3.51 16.05
C GLU A 76 12.47 2.92 17.35
N ASN A 77 13.05 1.83 17.87
CA ASN A 77 12.61 1.19 19.11
C ASN A 77 11.09 0.96 19.23
N GLY A 78 10.44 0.72 18.08
CA GLY A 78 9.03 0.33 18.02
C GLY A 78 8.00 1.46 18.03
N GLY A 79 8.38 2.71 17.87
CA GLY A 79 7.48 3.88 17.77
C GLY A 79 6.70 3.97 16.45
N LEU A 80 6.18 2.86 15.91
CA LEU A 80 5.59 2.76 14.59
C LEU A 80 4.07 2.53 14.63
N VAL A 81 3.30 3.41 13.98
CA VAL A 81 1.85 3.25 13.75
C VAL A 81 1.60 2.72 12.33
N ARG A 82 1.04 1.53 12.22
CA ARG A 82 0.67 0.92 10.95
C ARG A 82 -0.74 1.30 10.56
N VAL A 83 -0.89 2.07 9.48
CA VAL A 83 -2.19 2.45 8.95
C VAL A 83 -2.64 1.42 7.91
N ARG A 84 -3.68 0.68 8.22
CA ARG A 84 -4.20 -0.37 7.35
C ARG A 84 -5.56 0.01 6.80
N LEU A 85 -5.74 -0.18 5.49
CA LEU A 85 -7.02 -0.01 4.82
C LEU A 85 -7.70 -1.36 4.59
N GLY A 86 -8.96 -1.47 5.00
CA GLY A 86 -9.80 -2.64 4.77
C GLY A 86 -10.09 -3.48 6.01
N THR A 87 -10.99 -4.45 5.84
CA THR A 87 -11.56 -5.28 6.91
C THR A 87 -10.69 -6.46 7.32
N LYS A 88 -9.60 -6.74 6.62
CA LYS A 88 -8.77 -7.92 6.90
C LYS A 88 -7.89 -7.72 8.13
N GLY A 89 -8.16 -8.55 9.11
CA GLY A 89 -7.32 -8.81 10.25
C GLY A 89 -7.44 -7.74 11.33
N ALA A 90 -8.40 -7.96 12.24
CA ALA A 90 -8.23 -7.46 13.60
C ALA A 90 -6.87 -7.95 14.12
N ASP A 91 -6.19 -7.10 14.89
CA ASP A 91 -5.01 -7.54 15.61
C ASP A 91 -5.37 -8.79 16.42
N THR A 92 -4.51 -9.80 16.37
CA THR A 92 -4.72 -11.00 17.19
C THR A 92 -4.63 -10.63 18.67
N LYS A 93 -5.42 -11.29 19.52
CA LYS A 93 -5.28 -11.16 20.96
C LYS A 93 -3.82 -11.41 21.35
N GLY A 94 -3.22 -10.46 22.07
CA GLY A 94 -1.81 -10.56 22.48
C GLY A 94 -0.82 -9.79 21.61
N THR A 95 -1.22 -9.23 20.47
CA THR A 95 -0.32 -8.33 19.71
C THR A 95 0.11 -7.15 20.59
N PRO A 96 1.40 -6.90 20.81
CA PRO A 96 1.89 -5.78 21.61
C PRO A 96 1.29 -4.47 21.11
N ARG A 97 0.92 -3.57 22.04
CA ARG A 97 0.30 -2.28 21.70
C ARG A 97 1.10 -1.49 20.64
N LYS A 98 2.42 -1.52 20.71
CA LYS A 98 3.34 -0.90 19.75
C LYS A 98 3.24 -1.47 18.33
N GLN A 99 2.73 -2.68 18.17
CA GLN A 99 2.59 -3.35 16.89
C GLN A 99 1.14 -3.41 16.40
N ARG A 100 0.20 -2.89 17.18
CA ARG A 100 -1.20 -2.88 16.79
C ARG A 100 -1.40 -2.05 15.54
N ARG A 101 -2.26 -2.55 14.69
CA ARG A 101 -2.59 -1.93 13.42
C ARG A 101 -3.62 -0.85 13.65
N PHE A 102 -3.45 0.28 12.99
CA PHE A 102 -4.51 1.25 12.89
C PHE A 102 -5.65 0.62 12.08
N THR A 103 -6.77 0.31 12.74
CA THR A 103 -7.93 -0.25 12.05
C THR A 103 -8.57 0.86 11.23
N ALA A 104 -8.55 0.71 9.92
CA ALA A 104 -9.15 1.67 9.02
C ALA A 104 -10.61 1.92 9.36
N VAL A 105 -11.01 3.17 9.24
CA VAL A 105 -12.43 3.53 9.19
C VAL A 105 -13.08 2.72 8.08
N PRO A 106 -14.14 1.94 8.36
CA PRO A 106 -14.82 1.16 7.34
C PRO A 106 -15.36 2.10 6.27
N PHE A 107 -14.89 1.91 5.06
CA PHE A 107 -15.30 2.69 3.92
C PHE A 107 -16.29 1.85 3.11
N ASP A 108 -17.57 2.14 3.24
CA ASP A 108 -18.58 1.50 2.39
C ASP A 108 -18.81 2.39 1.15
N VAL A 109 -18.34 1.90 0.00
CA VAL A 109 -18.62 2.52 -1.29
C VAL A 109 -19.63 1.66 -2.02
N LYS A 110 -20.89 2.05 -1.98
CA LYS A 110 -21.93 1.44 -2.79
C LYS A 110 -21.85 2.01 -4.21
N LEU A 111 -21.29 1.24 -5.10
CA LEU A 111 -21.39 1.52 -6.53
C LEU A 111 -22.74 1.01 -7.02
N GLY A 112 -23.52 1.86 -7.68
CA GLY A 112 -24.75 1.47 -8.34
C GLY A 112 -24.53 0.32 -9.35
N LYS A 113 -25.59 -0.21 -9.96
CA LYS A 113 -25.57 -1.36 -10.88
C LYS A 113 -24.68 -1.21 -12.13
N ARG A 114 -23.94 -0.12 -12.30
CA ARG A 114 -23.02 0.05 -13.42
C ARG A 114 -21.88 -0.95 -13.31
N GLN A 115 -21.67 -1.73 -14.36
CA GLN A 115 -20.52 -2.62 -14.47
C GLN A 115 -19.23 -1.79 -14.32
N ARG A 116 -18.32 -2.28 -13.49
CA ARG A 116 -16.98 -1.70 -13.41
C ARG A 116 -16.24 -2.00 -14.70
N VAL A 117 -15.93 -0.97 -15.46
CA VAL A 117 -15.09 -1.08 -16.65
C VAL A 117 -13.63 -1.24 -16.27
N GLU A 118 -13.22 -0.65 -15.14
CA GLU A 118 -11.85 -0.69 -14.69
C GLU A 118 -11.75 -0.91 -13.18
N SER A 119 -10.64 -1.54 -12.73
CA SER A 119 -10.36 -1.69 -11.30
C SER A 119 -9.91 -0.35 -10.70
N SER A 120 -10.11 -0.17 -9.39
CA SER A 120 -9.60 1.02 -8.66
C SER A 120 -8.07 0.99 -8.46
N ALA A 121 -7.32 0.15 -9.19
CA ALA A 121 -5.89 -0.03 -8.97
C ALA A 121 -5.11 1.26 -9.17
N ARG A 122 -5.41 2.04 -10.21
CA ARG A 122 -4.74 3.31 -10.50
C ARG A 122 -4.96 4.36 -9.40
N SER A 123 -6.16 4.48 -8.87
CA SER A 123 -6.51 5.48 -7.84
C SER A 123 -6.23 5.02 -6.41
N ARG A 124 -5.84 3.77 -6.20
CA ARG A 124 -5.62 3.20 -4.86
C ARG A 124 -4.57 3.97 -4.04
N GLY A 125 -3.53 4.45 -4.69
CA GLY A 125 -2.48 5.26 -4.05
C GLY A 125 -3.03 6.50 -3.36
N PHE A 126 -3.96 7.20 -4.00
CA PHE A 126 -4.60 8.37 -3.41
C PHE A 126 -5.32 8.03 -2.10
N LYS A 127 -6.08 6.94 -2.08
CA LYS A 127 -6.78 6.48 -0.88
C LYS A 127 -5.80 6.20 0.27
N PHE A 128 -4.71 5.50 0.01
CA PHE A 128 -3.68 5.21 1.02
C PHE A 128 -3.01 6.49 1.52
N ALA A 129 -2.59 7.37 0.61
CA ALA A 129 -1.93 8.61 0.97
C ALA A 129 -2.82 9.53 1.82
N MET A 130 -4.08 9.71 1.42
CA MET A 130 -5.03 10.54 2.16
C MET A 130 -5.33 9.99 3.57
N ILE A 131 -5.62 8.70 3.69
CA ILE A 131 -5.95 8.12 5.01
C ILE A 131 -4.73 8.11 5.92
N THR A 132 -3.53 7.82 5.38
CA THR A 132 -2.29 7.89 6.16
C THR A 132 -1.98 9.33 6.59
N GLY A 133 -2.18 10.31 5.71
CA GLY A 133 -2.02 11.72 6.05
C GLY A 133 -3.02 12.20 7.11
N ILE A 134 -4.29 11.77 7.03
CA ILE A 134 -5.30 12.05 8.07
C ILE A 134 -4.88 11.40 9.40
N ALA A 135 -4.41 10.17 9.38
CA ALA A 135 -3.91 9.48 10.57
C ALA A 135 -2.71 10.22 11.20
N ALA A 136 -1.80 10.75 10.36
CA ALA A 136 -0.68 11.55 10.81
C ALA A 136 -1.15 12.84 11.52
N GLN A 137 -2.13 13.53 10.96
CA GLN A 137 -2.71 14.72 11.59
C GLN A 137 -3.39 14.42 12.91
N LEU A 138 -4.21 13.36 12.96
CA LEU A 138 -4.90 12.96 14.19
C LEU A 138 -3.93 12.53 15.28
N ALA A 139 -2.84 11.88 14.91
CA ALA A 139 -1.78 11.47 15.82
C ALA A 139 -0.77 12.58 16.16
N LYS A 140 -0.90 13.75 15.51
CA LYS A 140 0.07 14.87 15.61
C LYS A 140 1.49 14.43 15.27
N VAL A 141 1.64 13.66 14.19
CA VAL A 141 2.90 13.13 13.67
C VAL A 141 3.21 13.81 12.36
N ASP A 142 4.42 14.22 12.16
CA ASP A 142 4.88 14.90 10.95
C ASP A 142 5.64 13.99 9.96
N ARG A 143 5.88 12.72 10.33
CA ARG A 143 6.65 11.76 9.53
C ARG A 143 5.80 10.59 9.08
N ILE A 144 5.74 10.39 7.76
CA ILE A 144 5.12 9.23 7.12
C ILE A 144 6.19 8.44 6.36
N VAL A 145 6.42 7.21 6.75
CA VAL A 145 7.37 6.33 6.06
C VAL A 145 6.66 5.56 4.95
N VAL A 146 7.18 5.71 3.73
CA VAL A 146 6.71 4.95 2.56
C VAL A 146 7.32 3.54 2.58
N THR A 147 6.46 2.54 2.39
CA THR A 147 6.78 1.12 2.57
C THR A 147 7.24 0.41 1.31
N GLU A 148 7.94 1.12 0.43
CA GLU A 148 8.42 0.58 -0.84
C GLU A 148 9.93 0.72 -0.98
N SER A 149 10.53 -0.23 -1.69
CA SER A 149 11.89 -0.10 -2.23
C SER A 149 11.92 0.86 -3.43
N GLY A 150 13.10 1.25 -3.88
CA GLY A 150 13.23 2.10 -5.06
C GLY A 150 12.59 1.53 -6.32
N GLN A 151 12.64 0.20 -6.50
CA GLN A 151 11.94 -0.46 -7.61
C GLN A 151 10.42 -0.23 -7.57
N GLY A 152 9.81 -0.28 -6.38
CA GLY A 152 8.38 -0.04 -6.24
C GLY A 152 8.02 1.44 -6.23
N ALA A 153 8.85 2.30 -5.61
CA ALA A 153 8.56 3.70 -5.44
C ALA A 153 8.78 4.52 -6.73
N LEU A 154 9.87 4.26 -7.46
CA LEU A 154 10.22 5.00 -8.67
C LEU A 154 9.52 4.46 -9.92
N GLY A 155 8.99 3.23 -9.85
CA GLY A 155 8.24 2.60 -10.94
C GLY A 155 9.01 2.53 -12.26
N PRO A 156 10.30 2.09 -12.27
CA PRO A 156 11.08 2.07 -13.49
C PRO A 156 10.40 1.16 -14.52
N ILE A 157 10.10 1.70 -15.68
CA ILE A 157 9.59 0.94 -16.80
C ILE A 157 10.79 0.43 -17.58
N ILE A 158 11.05 -0.87 -17.52
CA ILE A 158 12.13 -1.53 -18.25
C ILE A 158 11.78 -1.62 -19.74
N ALA A 159 10.50 -1.78 -20.06
CA ALA A 159 10.00 -1.76 -21.43
C ALA A 159 8.66 -1.03 -21.45
N SER A 160 8.56 0.04 -22.25
CA SER A 160 7.28 0.68 -22.51
C SER A 160 6.53 -0.18 -23.54
N SER A 161 5.39 -0.72 -23.15
CA SER A 161 4.48 -1.33 -24.10
C SER A 161 3.24 -0.44 -24.22
N GLY A 162 3.18 0.28 -25.31
CA GLY A 162 2.03 1.02 -25.83
C GLY A 162 1.30 1.90 -24.83
N GLN A 163 0.25 1.40 -24.23
CA GLN A 163 -0.71 2.17 -23.43
C GLN A 163 -0.60 1.97 -21.92
N ILE A 164 0.51 1.47 -21.41
CA ILE A 164 0.71 1.26 -19.97
C ILE A 164 1.06 2.59 -19.30
N TYR A 165 0.19 3.03 -18.40
CA TYR A 165 0.50 4.13 -17.52
C TYR A 165 1.34 3.64 -16.32
N PRO A 166 2.44 4.32 -15.96
CA PRO A 166 3.30 3.92 -14.85
C PRO A 166 2.56 3.87 -13.51
N ASP A 167 3.01 3.00 -12.62
CA ASP A 167 2.46 2.92 -11.27
C ASP A 167 3.10 3.96 -10.33
N TYR A 168 2.47 5.11 -10.22
CA TYR A 168 2.93 6.22 -9.39
C TYR A 168 2.34 6.22 -7.97
N ARG A 169 1.73 5.13 -7.50
CA ARG A 169 1.00 5.07 -6.21
C ARG A 169 1.80 5.55 -5.00
N VAL A 170 3.09 5.40 -5.03
CA VAL A 170 4.02 5.78 -3.95
C VAL A 170 5.24 6.55 -4.47
N HIS A 171 5.17 7.04 -5.69
CA HIS A 171 6.26 7.82 -6.29
C HIS A 171 6.47 9.14 -5.51
N PRO A 172 7.72 9.58 -5.26
CA PRO A 172 7.99 10.82 -4.53
C PRO A 172 7.27 12.05 -5.09
N ALA A 173 7.19 12.18 -6.42
CA ALA A 173 6.47 13.28 -7.04
C ALA A 173 4.94 13.21 -6.81
N PHE A 174 4.36 12.03 -6.52
CA PHE A 174 2.97 11.91 -6.12
C PHE A 174 2.78 12.36 -4.66
N THR A 175 3.62 11.88 -3.74
CA THR A 175 3.49 12.27 -2.32
C THR A 175 3.74 13.76 -2.10
N GLN A 176 4.65 14.39 -2.84
CA GLN A 176 4.80 15.86 -2.84
C GLN A 176 3.51 16.59 -3.25
N ARG A 177 2.74 16.04 -4.18
CA ARG A 177 1.44 16.61 -4.56
C ARG A 177 0.40 16.43 -3.45
N ILE A 178 0.46 15.33 -2.70
CA ILE A 178 -0.37 15.14 -1.52
C ILE A 178 0.01 16.13 -0.41
N GLU A 179 1.30 16.38 -0.19
CA GLU A 179 1.77 17.42 0.75
C GLU A 179 1.22 18.82 0.36
N LYS A 180 1.29 19.17 -0.94
CA LYS A 180 0.70 20.41 -1.46
C LYS A 180 -0.81 20.47 -1.23
N LEU A 181 -1.52 19.35 -1.38
CA LEU A 181 -2.96 19.30 -1.10
C LEU A 181 -3.25 19.56 0.38
N PHE A 182 -2.50 18.94 1.32
CA PHE A 182 -2.66 19.23 2.74
C PHE A 182 -2.36 20.67 3.07
N ALA A 183 -1.31 21.26 2.50
CA ALA A 183 -0.99 22.68 2.65
C ALA A 183 -2.13 23.57 2.14
N ALA A 184 -2.67 23.29 0.96
CA ALA A 184 -3.79 24.04 0.38
C ALA A 184 -5.07 23.98 1.24
N MET A 185 -5.27 22.87 1.95
CA MET A 185 -6.36 22.71 2.91
C MET A 185 -6.10 23.41 4.25
N GLY A 186 -4.96 24.08 4.43
CA GLY A 186 -4.58 24.73 5.69
C GLY A 186 -4.31 23.71 6.82
N LYS A 187 -3.84 22.53 6.48
CA LYS A 187 -3.54 21.46 7.44
C LYS A 187 -2.03 21.34 7.67
N SER A 188 -1.65 20.75 8.80
CA SER A 188 -0.26 20.33 9.02
C SER A 188 0.17 19.42 7.88
N VAL A 189 1.37 19.62 7.37
CA VAL A 189 1.89 18.87 6.22
C VAL A 189 2.85 17.81 6.74
N PRO A 190 2.45 16.52 6.72
CA PRO A 190 3.39 15.45 7.04
C PRO A 190 4.41 15.28 5.91
N THR A 191 5.64 14.97 6.26
CA THR A 191 6.72 14.68 5.32
C THR A 191 6.76 13.19 5.00
N TYR A 192 6.82 12.86 3.72
CA TYR A 192 6.96 11.48 3.26
C TYR A 192 8.44 11.10 3.16
N GLU A 193 8.85 10.11 3.91
CA GLU A 193 10.22 9.59 3.96
C GLU A 193 10.32 8.23 3.25
N TYR A 194 11.43 8.05 2.53
CA TYR A 194 11.69 6.87 1.71
C TYR A 194 12.98 6.18 2.16
N PRO A 195 12.98 5.43 3.26
CA PRO A 195 14.22 4.87 3.82
C PRO A 195 14.89 3.84 2.90
N ARG A 196 14.15 3.29 1.92
CA ARG A 196 14.64 2.27 0.99
C ARG A 196 14.60 2.68 -0.47
N ILE A 197 14.60 3.99 -0.78
CA ILE A 197 14.50 4.51 -2.15
C ILE A 197 15.68 4.10 -3.04
N TRP A 198 16.86 3.92 -2.48
CA TRP A 198 18.08 3.57 -3.19
C TRP A 198 18.39 2.06 -3.17
N TYR A 199 17.45 1.26 -2.72
CA TYR A 199 17.60 -0.19 -2.63
C TYR A 199 16.58 -0.92 -3.50
N THR A 200 16.99 -2.08 -4.00
CA THR A 200 16.08 -3.01 -4.66
C THR A 200 15.15 -3.68 -3.64
N LYS A 201 14.12 -4.33 -4.13
CA LYS A 201 13.25 -5.16 -3.27
C LYS A 201 14.04 -6.29 -2.62
N GLY A 202 14.93 -6.95 -3.36
CA GLY A 202 15.78 -8.03 -2.84
C GLY A 202 16.67 -7.57 -1.70
N GLU A 203 17.39 -6.46 -1.87
CA GLU A 203 18.23 -5.87 -0.81
C GLU A 203 17.41 -5.43 0.42
N THR A 204 16.20 -4.95 0.19
CA THR A 204 15.29 -4.57 1.28
C THR A 204 14.83 -5.79 2.07
N LEU A 205 14.48 -6.89 1.39
CA LEU A 205 14.12 -8.17 2.01
C LEU A 205 15.31 -8.78 2.74
N ALA A 206 16.51 -8.79 2.14
CA ALA A 206 17.73 -9.31 2.75
C ALA A 206 18.04 -8.58 4.07
N ALA A 207 17.99 -7.25 4.05
CA ALA A 207 18.22 -6.45 5.25
C ALA A 207 17.20 -6.74 6.37
N ALA A 208 15.92 -6.93 6.01
CA ALA A 208 14.88 -7.26 6.98
C ALA A 208 14.96 -8.72 7.46
N HIS A 209 15.43 -9.64 6.61
CA HIS A 209 15.61 -11.05 6.95
C HIS A 209 16.78 -11.26 7.90
N ALA A 210 17.79 -10.41 7.85
CA ALA A 210 18.94 -10.45 8.74
C ALA A 210 18.65 -9.90 10.16
N LEU A 211 17.47 -9.35 10.43
CA LEU A 211 17.10 -8.91 11.76
C LEU A 211 16.85 -10.09 12.68
N GLU A 212 17.18 -9.97 13.97
CA GLU A 212 16.89 -10.98 15.00
C GLU A 212 15.39 -11.32 15.04
N ALA A 213 14.53 -10.30 14.93
CA ALA A 213 13.08 -10.44 14.84
C ALA A 213 12.60 -10.31 13.38
N ALA A 214 13.14 -11.15 12.49
CA ALA A 214 12.77 -11.13 11.07
C ALA A 214 11.27 -11.42 10.87
N PRO A 215 10.62 -10.71 9.94
CA PRO A 215 9.21 -10.99 9.63
C PRO A 215 9.04 -12.30 8.87
N THR A 216 7.86 -12.89 8.97
CA THR A 216 7.48 -14.05 8.14
C THR A 216 7.10 -13.61 6.73
N TRP A 217 7.38 -14.44 5.74
CA TRP A 217 7.19 -14.11 4.32
C TRP A 217 6.12 -14.96 3.62
N HIS A 218 5.92 -16.19 4.09
CA HIS A 218 5.13 -17.23 3.41
C HIS A 218 3.64 -16.93 3.24
N ASP A 219 3.07 -16.10 4.10
CA ASP A 219 1.66 -15.70 4.03
C ASP A 219 1.43 -14.37 3.30
N THR A 220 2.49 -13.78 2.73
CA THR A 220 2.39 -12.55 1.94
C THR A 220 1.92 -12.83 0.52
N ARG A 221 1.19 -11.88 -0.06
CA ARG A 221 0.70 -12.02 -1.42
C ARG A 221 1.27 -10.95 -2.35
N SER A 222 1.85 -11.40 -3.45
CA SER A 222 2.31 -10.53 -4.55
C SER A 222 1.49 -10.70 -5.82
N CYS A 223 0.94 -11.89 -6.08
CA CYS A 223 0.28 -12.27 -7.32
C CYS A 223 -0.90 -11.36 -7.71
N TRP A 224 -0.93 -10.95 -8.97
CA TRP A 224 -2.01 -10.15 -9.54
C TRP A 224 -3.25 -10.96 -9.96
N GLN A 225 -3.13 -12.29 -10.04
CA GLN A 225 -4.23 -13.14 -10.46
C GLN A 225 -5.39 -13.17 -9.45
N ASP A 226 -6.61 -13.32 -9.97
CA ASP A 226 -7.79 -13.52 -9.13
C ASP A 226 -7.65 -14.77 -8.26
N SER A 227 -8.23 -14.74 -7.05
CA SER A 227 -8.17 -15.87 -6.12
C SER A 227 -8.71 -17.17 -6.73
N ARG A 228 -9.74 -17.09 -7.57
CA ARG A 228 -10.32 -18.26 -8.25
C ARG A 228 -9.35 -18.98 -9.18
N ARG A 229 -8.37 -18.25 -9.73
CA ARG A 229 -7.37 -18.81 -10.65
C ARG A 229 -6.14 -19.36 -9.95
N VAL A 230 -5.97 -19.06 -8.68
CA VAL A 230 -4.75 -19.39 -7.92
C VAL A 230 -5.06 -20.11 -6.59
N SER A 231 -6.28 -20.62 -6.43
CA SER A 231 -6.67 -21.44 -5.28
C SER A 231 -6.65 -22.91 -5.66
N PHE A 232 -5.75 -23.68 -5.05
CA PHE A 232 -5.57 -25.11 -5.22
C PHE A 232 -5.46 -25.79 -3.86
N GLY A 233 -6.11 -26.93 -3.69
CA GLY A 233 -6.07 -27.68 -2.45
C GLY A 233 -6.52 -26.87 -1.21
N GLY A 234 -7.52 -26.00 -1.36
CA GLY A 234 -8.00 -25.14 -0.29
C GLY A 234 -7.08 -23.97 0.09
N ARG A 235 -5.91 -23.84 -0.56
CA ARG A 235 -4.94 -22.76 -0.33
C ARG A 235 -4.85 -21.81 -1.53
N ARG A 236 -4.70 -20.53 -1.24
CA ARG A 236 -4.43 -19.52 -2.25
C ARG A 236 -2.94 -19.39 -2.46
N ARG A 237 -2.45 -19.80 -3.62
CA ARG A 237 -1.05 -19.77 -4.03
C ARG A 237 -0.71 -18.53 -4.86
N GLN A 238 0.55 -18.36 -5.22
CA GLN A 238 1.02 -17.41 -6.23
C GLN A 238 0.93 -18.09 -7.62
N CYS A 239 0.63 -17.36 -8.70
CA CYS A 239 0.66 -18.01 -10.02
C CYS A 239 2.07 -18.39 -10.48
N GLY A 240 3.09 -17.68 -10.06
CA GLY A 240 4.49 -17.90 -10.40
C GLY A 240 5.00 -17.22 -11.66
N ILE A 241 4.12 -16.74 -12.56
CA ILE A 241 4.47 -16.26 -13.90
C ILE A 241 4.07 -14.81 -14.18
N CYS A 242 3.21 -14.17 -13.38
CA CYS A 242 2.93 -12.74 -13.58
C CYS A 242 4.12 -11.88 -13.13
N ALA A 243 4.22 -10.66 -13.64
CA ALA A 243 5.33 -9.77 -13.33
C ALA A 243 5.58 -9.59 -11.82
N ALA A 244 4.50 -9.52 -11.01
CA ALA A 244 4.63 -9.45 -9.55
C ALA A 244 5.18 -10.73 -8.93
N CYS A 245 4.84 -11.92 -9.46
CA CYS A 245 5.41 -13.18 -9.01
C CYS A 245 6.87 -13.32 -9.45
N MET A 246 7.20 -12.89 -10.66
CA MET A 246 8.59 -12.89 -11.13
C MET A 246 9.47 -11.98 -10.27
N LEU A 247 9.01 -10.76 -10.00
CA LEU A 247 9.72 -9.84 -9.12
C LEU A 247 9.85 -10.42 -7.69
N ARG A 248 8.81 -11.11 -7.18
CA ARG A 248 8.88 -11.80 -5.89
C ARG A 248 9.98 -12.87 -5.89
N ARG A 249 9.98 -13.78 -6.88
CA ARG A 249 10.99 -14.85 -7.00
C ARG A 249 12.41 -14.28 -7.03
N MET A 250 12.65 -13.30 -7.90
CA MET A 250 13.95 -12.62 -7.99
C MET A 250 14.35 -12.00 -6.65
N SER A 251 13.43 -11.31 -5.99
CA SER A 251 13.71 -10.64 -4.73
C SER A 251 13.97 -11.60 -3.58
N MET A 252 13.20 -12.69 -3.49
CA MET A 252 13.42 -13.76 -2.50
C MET A 252 14.75 -14.46 -2.72
N HIS A 253 15.06 -14.79 -3.98
CA HIS A 253 16.35 -15.39 -4.34
C HIS A 253 17.52 -14.48 -3.97
N THR A 254 17.46 -13.18 -4.34
CA THR A 254 18.49 -12.20 -3.98
C THR A 254 18.66 -12.05 -2.47
N ALA A 255 17.58 -12.18 -1.72
CA ALA A 255 17.61 -12.12 -0.26
C ALA A 255 18.03 -13.41 0.43
N GLY A 256 18.30 -14.50 -0.31
CA GLY A 256 18.60 -15.82 0.25
C GLY A 256 17.41 -16.46 0.99
N ILE A 257 16.19 -16.01 0.73
CA ILE A 257 14.98 -16.51 1.38
C ILE A 257 14.40 -17.66 0.57
N VAL A 258 14.36 -18.85 1.18
CA VAL A 258 13.78 -20.04 0.57
C VAL A 258 12.26 -20.01 0.76
N GLU A 259 11.52 -20.11 -0.33
CA GLU A 259 10.06 -20.24 -0.31
C GLU A 259 9.65 -21.73 -0.31
N ALA A 260 8.46 -22.02 0.21
CA ALA A 260 7.93 -23.37 0.21
C ALA A 260 7.75 -23.90 -1.23
N SER A 261 7.98 -25.18 -1.44
CA SER A 261 7.88 -25.82 -2.76
C SER A 261 6.48 -25.78 -3.38
N ASP A 262 5.46 -25.50 -2.58
CA ASP A 262 4.06 -25.37 -3.01
C ASP A 262 3.56 -23.93 -3.03
N GLU A 263 4.44 -22.94 -2.95
CA GLU A 263 4.06 -21.52 -2.97
C GLU A 263 3.49 -21.08 -4.33
N TYR A 264 3.99 -21.67 -5.41
CA TYR A 264 3.64 -21.29 -6.77
C TYR A 264 2.84 -22.39 -7.49
N ILE A 265 1.92 -21.99 -8.38
CA ILE A 265 1.24 -22.91 -9.30
C ILE A 265 2.22 -23.37 -10.38
N TRP A 266 2.96 -22.41 -10.98
CA TRP A 266 4.06 -22.66 -11.89
C TRP A 266 5.35 -22.67 -11.11
N GLU A 267 5.70 -23.83 -10.57
CA GLU A 267 6.87 -23.94 -9.70
C GLU A 267 8.17 -23.92 -10.51
N ASN A 268 8.24 -24.72 -11.56
CA ASN A 268 9.44 -24.85 -12.39
C ASN A 268 9.32 -24.02 -13.67
N LEU A 269 10.01 -22.87 -13.71
CA LEU A 269 10.07 -21.99 -14.88
C LEU A 269 11.05 -22.47 -15.96
N GLY A 270 11.94 -23.41 -15.64
CA GLY A 270 12.92 -23.99 -16.57
C GLY A 270 12.41 -25.24 -17.28
N ALA A 271 11.17 -25.65 -17.06
CA ALA A 271 10.59 -26.80 -17.76
C ALA A 271 10.47 -26.52 -19.27
N ARG A 272 10.75 -27.55 -20.08
CA ARG A 272 10.68 -27.44 -21.54
C ARG A 272 9.27 -27.24 -22.07
N ASP A 273 8.27 -27.64 -21.32
CA ASP A 273 6.88 -27.44 -21.66
C ASP A 273 6.10 -26.81 -20.48
N ILE A 274 4.93 -26.29 -20.81
CA ILE A 274 4.08 -25.60 -19.86
C ILE A 274 3.51 -26.54 -18.78
N HIS A 275 3.37 -27.83 -19.06
CA HIS A 275 2.82 -28.81 -18.14
C HIS A 275 3.84 -29.22 -17.06
N GLY A 276 5.11 -29.22 -17.40
CA GLY A 276 6.19 -29.49 -16.44
C GLY A 276 6.40 -28.39 -15.39
N GLY A 277 5.81 -27.22 -15.61
CA GLY A 277 5.85 -26.09 -14.68
C GLY A 277 4.69 -26.05 -13.68
N THR A 278 3.65 -26.86 -13.84
CA THR A 278 2.48 -26.84 -12.98
C THR A 278 2.63 -27.70 -11.75
N VAL A 279 2.13 -27.22 -10.63
CA VAL A 279 1.94 -28.05 -9.43
C VAL A 279 0.76 -28.99 -9.73
N LYS A 280 1.03 -30.26 -9.80
CA LYS A 280 -0.04 -31.27 -9.84
C LYS A 280 -0.73 -31.24 -8.46
N GLY A 281 -1.98 -30.78 -8.44
CA GLY A 281 -2.84 -30.80 -7.26
C GLY A 281 -3.28 -32.20 -6.91
#